data_cbae74d28bb10e1809fc490401c0b256
#
_entry.id   cbae74d28bb10e1809fc490401c0b256
#
_cell.length_a   1.000
_cell.length_b   1.000
_cell.length_c   1.000
_cell.angle_alpha   90.00
_cell.angle_beta   90.00
_cell.angle_gamma   90.00
#
_symmetry.space_group_name_H-M   'P 1'
#
loop_
_entity.id
_entity.type
_entity.pdbx_description
1 polymer ?
#
loop_
_entity_poly.entity_id
_entity_poly.type
_entity_poly.pdbx_seq_one_letter_code
_entity_poly.pdbx_strand_id
1 'polypeptide(L)'
;MYFVCRGQLEALGSADEQIGLIREGEFFGELAVLFDQPRSATVRAVCHCDLLALDAADFRRIASDFPQMQAEFRRIAASRQSRPAEE
;
A
#
# COMPACT_ATOMS: atom_id res chain seq x y z
N MET A 1 2.49 1.20 -6.69
CA MET A 1 1.43 0.69 -5.83
C MET A 1 1.05 -0.72 -6.24
N TYR A 2 0.76 -1.56 -5.28
CA TYR A 2 0.45 -2.96 -5.52
C TYR A 2 -0.88 -3.32 -4.89
N PHE A 3 -1.65 -4.11 -5.62
CA PHE A 3 -2.92 -4.64 -5.14
C PHE A 3 -2.78 -6.14 -4.94
N VAL A 4 -3.27 -6.65 -3.80
CA VAL A 4 -3.15 -8.07 -3.47
C VAL A 4 -4.34 -8.82 -4.05
N CYS A 5 -4.08 -9.56 -5.13
CA CYS A 5 -5.12 -10.37 -5.75
C CYS A 5 -5.32 -11.68 -5.00
N ARG A 6 -4.23 -12.21 -4.44
CA ARG A 6 -4.27 -13.47 -3.71
C ARG A 6 -3.10 -13.53 -2.75
N GLY A 7 -3.32 -14.08 -1.57
CA GLY A 7 -2.27 -14.30 -0.60
C GLY A 7 -2.26 -13.28 0.52
N GLN A 8 -1.16 -13.24 1.23
CA GLN A 8 -1.02 -12.37 2.39
C GLN A 8 0.44 -11.96 2.54
N LEU A 9 0.63 -10.68 2.90
CA LEU A 9 1.96 -10.14 3.12
C LEU A 9 2.01 -9.51 4.51
N GLU A 10 3.21 -9.20 4.96
CA GLU A 10 3.39 -8.50 6.23
C GLU A 10 4.26 -7.28 6.00
N ALA A 11 3.95 -6.23 6.72
CA ALA A 11 4.78 -5.03 6.75
C ALA A 11 5.70 -5.13 7.95
N LEU A 12 6.98 -4.81 7.75
CA LEU A 12 8.00 -4.98 8.78
C LEU A 12 8.58 -3.62 9.16
N GLY A 13 8.80 -3.44 10.44
CA GLY A 13 9.49 -2.27 10.95
C GLY A 13 11.00 -2.40 10.82
N SER A 14 11.72 -1.43 11.38
CA SER A 14 13.16 -1.35 11.23
C SER A 14 13.89 -2.50 11.91
N ALA A 15 13.28 -3.15 12.89
CA ALA A 15 13.86 -4.30 13.57
C ALA A 15 13.28 -5.62 13.07
N ASP A 16 12.69 -5.60 11.86
CA ASP A 16 12.06 -6.77 11.23
C ASP A 16 10.84 -7.27 11.99
N GLU A 17 10.30 -6.47 12.90
CA GLU A 17 9.08 -6.85 13.59
C GLU A 17 7.86 -6.60 12.68
N GLN A 18 6.85 -7.42 12.81
CA GLN A 18 5.63 -7.26 12.04
C GLN A 18 4.84 -6.07 12.59
N ILE A 19 4.62 -5.07 11.75
CA ILE A 19 3.84 -3.90 12.14
C ILE A 19 2.47 -3.87 11.48
N GLY A 20 2.19 -4.80 10.59
CA GLY A 20 0.89 -4.89 9.96
C GLY A 20 0.80 -6.07 9.03
N LEU A 21 -0.43 -6.38 8.65
CA LEU A 21 -0.71 -7.42 7.66
C LEU A 21 -1.44 -6.79 6.48
N ILE A 22 -1.13 -7.30 5.30
CA ILE A 22 -1.79 -6.88 4.07
C ILE A 22 -2.42 -8.12 3.47
N ARG A 23 -3.73 -8.08 3.33
CA ARG A 23 -4.50 -9.26 2.95
C ARG A 23 -5.04 -9.12 1.55
N GLU A 24 -5.60 -10.21 1.09
CA GLU A 24 -6.27 -10.26 -0.19
C GLU A 24 -7.31 -9.15 -0.29
N GLY A 25 -7.30 -8.44 -1.41
CA GLY A 25 -8.20 -7.31 -1.62
C GLY A 25 -7.66 -5.98 -1.14
N GLU A 26 -6.52 -5.98 -0.46
CA GLU A 26 -5.90 -4.74 0.03
C GLU A 26 -4.77 -4.31 -0.89
N PHE A 27 -4.20 -3.14 -0.61
CA PHE A 27 -3.13 -2.59 -1.45
C PHE A 27 -2.00 -2.05 -0.56
N PHE A 28 -0.83 -1.87 -1.15
CA PHE A 28 0.30 -1.27 -0.44
C PHE A 28 1.19 -0.52 -1.43
N GLY A 29 2.14 0.25 -0.88
CA GLY A 29 3.01 1.07 -1.70
C GLY A 29 2.34 2.34 -2.20
N GLU A 30 1.17 2.67 -1.66
CA GLU A 30 0.36 3.80 -2.09
C GLU A 30 0.96 5.14 -1.69
N LEU A 31 1.77 5.18 -0.64
CA LEU A 31 2.34 6.45 -0.20
C LEU A 31 3.29 7.04 -1.23
N ALA A 32 4.01 6.17 -1.94
CA ALA A 32 4.90 6.64 -2.98
C ALA A 32 4.14 7.23 -4.16
N VAL A 33 2.92 6.74 -4.40
CA VAL A 33 2.11 7.21 -5.52
C VAL A 33 1.28 8.43 -5.13
N LEU A 34 0.61 8.37 -3.98
CA LEU A 34 -0.32 9.41 -3.57
C LEU A 34 0.36 10.64 -3.00
N PHE A 35 1.45 10.44 -2.29
CA PHE A 35 2.13 11.53 -1.58
C PHE A 35 3.57 11.73 -2.02
N ASP A 36 3.99 11.01 -3.07
CA ASP A 36 5.34 11.15 -3.62
C ASP A 36 6.40 10.95 -2.54
N GLN A 37 6.21 9.95 -1.70
CA GLN A 37 7.08 9.65 -0.58
C GLN A 37 7.82 8.35 -0.82
N PRO A 38 9.03 8.19 -0.28
CA PRO A 38 9.71 6.92 -0.35
C PRO A 38 8.99 5.86 0.48
N ARG A 39 9.28 4.62 0.21
CA ARG A 39 8.71 3.52 0.96
C ARG A 39 9.12 3.62 2.42
N SER A 40 8.16 3.41 3.32
CA SER A 40 8.40 3.58 4.74
C SER A 40 8.58 2.25 5.48
N ALA A 41 8.31 1.14 4.82
CA ALA A 41 8.42 -0.16 5.47
C ALA A 41 8.78 -1.22 4.44
N THR A 42 9.36 -2.30 4.92
CA THR A 42 9.60 -3.49 4.11
C THR A 42 8.32 -4.31 4.08
N VAL A 43 7.98 -4.83 2.90
CA VAL A 43 6.82 -5.70 2.76
C VAL A 43 7.32 -7.06 2.30
N ARG A 44 6.90 -8.10 3.02
CA ARG A 44 7.35 -9.46 2.76
C ARG A 44 6.15 -10.39 2.62
N ALA A 45 6.18 -11.25 1.62
CA ALA A 45 5.13 -12.24 1.44
C ALA A 45 5.24 -13.33 2.50
N VAL A 46 4.11 -13.68 3.13
CA VAL A 46 4.07 -14.78 4.11
C VAL A 46 3.71 -16.09 3.45
N CYS A 47 3.20 -16.02 2.23
CA CYS A 47 2.85 -17.21 1.44
C CYS A 47 2.97 -16.81 -0.02
N HIS A 48 2.63 -17.73 -0.91
CA HIS A 48 2.60 -17.37 -2.33
C HIS A 48 1.54 -16.30 -2.56
N CYS A 49 1.91 -15.23 -3.26
CA CYS A 49 1.02 -14.10 -3.50
C CYS A 49 0.97 -13.78 -4.98
N ASP A 50 -0.21 -13.36 -5.42
CA ASP A 50 -0.40 -12.78 -6.75
C ASP A 50 -0.72 -11.31 -6.56
N LEU A 51 0.09 -10.45 -7.14
CA LEU A 51 -0.04 -9.01 -7.01
C LEU A 51 -0.28 -8.36 -8.35
N LEU A 52 -1.04 -7.28 -8.35
CA LEU A 52 -1.20 -6.42 -9.52
C LEU A 52 -0.44 -5.14 -9.24
N ALA A 53 0.53 -4.83 -10.10
CA ALA A 53 1.34 -3.62 -9.94
C ALA A 53 0.74 -2.50 -10.78
N LEU A 54 0.61 -1.32 -10.16
CA LEU A 54 0.15 -0.11 -10.83
C LEU A 54 1.21 0.96 -10.65
N ASP A 55 1.66 1.56 -11.75
CA ASP A 55 2.55 2.69 -11.61
C ASP A 55 1.75 3.97 -11.34
N ALA A 56 2.46 5.06 -11.05
CA ALA A 56 1.80 6.31 -10.69
C ALA A 56 0.92 6.85 -11.81
N ALA A 57 1.37 6.72 -13.06
CA ALA A 57 0.62 7.25 -14.19
C ALA A 57 -0.69 6.48 -14.37
N ASP A 58 -0.63 5.16 -14.27
CA ASP A 58 -1.82 4.33 -14.38
C ASP A 58 -2.81 4.63 -13.27
N PHE A 59 -2.30 4.77 -12.05
CA PHE A 59 -3.16 5.08 -10.90
C PHE A 59 -3.85 6.42 -11.09
N ARG A 60 -3.11 7.44 -11.52
CA ARG A 60 -3.70 8.77 -11.72
C ARG A 60 -4.78 8.76 -12.79
N ARG A 61 -4.56 8.00 -13.86
CA ARG A 61 -5.54 7.90 -14.93
C ARG A 61 -6.82 7.25 -14.44
N ILE A 62 -6.70 6.15 -13.70
CA ILE A 62 -7.87 5.46 -13.15
C ILE A 62 -8.57 6.35 -12.14
N ALA A 63 -7.82 7.01 -11.27
CA ALA A 63 -8.39 7.85 -10.23
C ALA A 63 -9.12 9.06 -10.81
N SER A 64 -8.67 9.57 -11.95
CA SER A 64 -9.33 10.70 -12.57
C SER A 64 -10.71 10.30 -13.10
N ASP A 65 -10.88 9.04 -13.52
CA ASP A 65 -12.18 8.55 -13.97
C ASP A 65 -13.07 8.13 -12.81
N PHE A 66 -12.49 7.89 -11.63
CA PHE A 66 -13.25 7.42 -10.46
C PHE A 66 -12.85 8.22 -9.23
N PRO A 67 -13.34 9.48 -9.11
CA PRO A 67 -12.92 10.34 -8.01
C PRO A 67 -13.22 9.79 -6.63
N GLN A 68 -14.29 9.02 -6.49
CA GLN A 68 -14.63 8.42 -5.19
C GLN A 68 -13.59 7.41 -4.75
N MET A 69 -13.04 6.67 -5.69
CA MET A 69 -12.00 5.71 -5.40
C MET A 69 -10.72 6.42 -4.96
N GLN A 70 -10.40 7.53 -5.61
CA GLN A 70 -9.24 8.32 -5.23
C GLN A 70 -9.37 8.83 -3.80
N ALA A 71 -10.55 9.35 -3.44
CA ALA A 71 -10.80 9.84 -2.09
C ALA A 71 -10.64 8.74 -1.05
N GLU A 72 -11.13 7.56 -1.37
CA GLU A 72 -11.04 6.43 -0.45
C GLU A 72 -9.59 5.99 -0.27
N PHE A 73 -8.82 5.91 -1.35
CA PHE A 73 -7.41 5.56 -1.26
C PHE A 73 -6.63 6.59 -0.45
N ARG A 74 -6.93 7.88 -0.66
CA ARG A 74 -6.25 8.93 0.09
C ARG A 74 -6.56 8.85 1.57
N ARG A 75 -7.81 8.51 1.92
CA ARG A 75 -8.21 8.39 3.31
C ARG A 75 -7.45 7.25 3.99
N ILE A 76 -7.36 6.11 3.33
CA ILE A 76 -6.65 4.96 3.88
C ILE A 76 -5.16 5.24 3.97
N ALA A 77 -4.59 5.85 2.95
CA ALA A 77 -3.16 6.17 2.95
C ALA A 77 -2.81 7.19 4.03
N ALA A 78 -3.67 8.17 4.24
CA ALA A 78 -3.46 9.15 5.30
C ALA A 78 -3.48 8.49 6.67
N SER A 79 -4.38 7.54 6.87
CA SER A 79 -4.43 6.79 8.11
C SER A 79 -3.14 6.01 8.34
N ARG A 80 -2.59 5.40 7.31
CA ARG A 80 -1.31 4.69 7.40
C ARG A 80 -0.15 5.63 7.65
N GLN A 81 -0.18 6.79 7.01
CA GLN A 81 0.88 7.77 7.14
C GLN A 81 0.95 8.32 8.56
N SER A 82 -0.18 8.42 9.26
CA SER A 82 -0.21 8.96 10.61
C SER A 82 0.17 7.94 11.67
N ARG A 83 0.47 6.70 11.30
CA ARG A 83 0.98 5.73 12.26
C ARG A 83 2.26 6.25 12.89
N PRO A 84 2.46 5.97 14.18
CA PRO A 84 3.74 6.30 14.78
C PRO A 84 4.83 5.65 13.93
N ALA A 85 5.86 6.42 13.68
CA ALA A 85 6.97 5.87 12.96
C ALA A 85 7.45 4.68 13.76
N GLU A 86 7.69 3.65 13.08
CA GLU A 86 8.04 2.45 13.75
C GLU A 86 9.43 2.54 14.13
N GLU A 87 9.57 3.51 14.81
CA GLU A 87 10.82 3.90 15.21
C GLU A 87 11.32 2.94 16.15
#